data_d2f618bf8ce44a3b5ed4b481ecb58465
#
_entry.id   d2f618bf8ce44a3b5ed4b481ecb58465
#
_cell.length_a   1.000
_cell.length_b   1.000
_cell.length_c   1.000
_cell.angle_alpha   90.00
_cell.angle_beta   90.00
_cell.angle_gamma   90.00
#
_symmetry.space_group_name_H-M   'P 1'
#
loop_
_entity.id
_entity.type
_entity.pdbx_description
1 polymer ?
#
loop_
_entity_poly.entity_id
_entity_poly.type
_entity_poly.pdbx_seq_one_letter_code
_entity_poly.pdbx_strand_id
1 'polypeptide(L)'
;MTKLKAIIMDGDGSSITHDGILPDSLRDLMLANPQIHWIMATGRSLDLLRHLPIIDYLSPDVPHILDGGSRLTKTNGDSLLDFFISPAELESFFAQLDLTQIDFLYYYLDEQRSYLYSQQLELWQNRPMFIRAITHDDITEYRQIALANPPTKIFMRVKEHFELQNLTWHNNEKNIDFTAHGVNKGSTCLRLLETLQIKPEQAAFVFNDRNDLPLVLHPELAQITTIKVGDYLPEINATHHVATPYDVAEVLEKLIAEIQQVN
;
A
#
# COMPACT_ATOMS: atom_id res chain seq x y z
N MET A 1 -0.14 -6.35 -29.92
CA MET A 1 -0.43 -6.01 -28.51
C MET A 1 0.80 -6.32 -27.66
N THR A 2 1.09 -5.53 -26.65
CA THR A 2 2.31 -5.67 -25.85
C THR A 2 2.10 -6.72 -24.78
N LYS A 3 3.01 -7.69 -24.61
CA LYS A 3 2.87 -8.80 -23.66
C LYS A 3 2.79 -8.29 -22.21
N LEU A 4 1.76 -8.70 -21.46
CA LEU A 4 1.63 -8.42 -20.02
C LEU A 4 2.80 -9.04 -19.25
N LYS A 5 3.49 -8.24 -18.46
CA LYS A 5 4.68 -8.65 -17.69
C LYS A 5 4.47 -8.54 -16.20
N ALA A 6 3.64 -7.60 -15.75
CA ALA A 6 3.37 -7.35 -14.34
C ALA A 6 1.88 -7.18 -14.08
N ILE A 7 1.42 -7.75 -12.97
CA ILE A 7 0.11 -7.48 -12.38
C ILE A 7 0.37 -6.95 -10.98
N ILE A 8 0.02 -5.69 -10.79
CA ILE A 8 0.14 -4.97 -9.54
C ILE A 8 -1.23 -5.00 -8.89
N MET A 9 -1.31 -5.32 -7.60
CA MET A 9 -2.59 -5.48 -6.92
C MET A 9 -2.57 -4.74 -5.58
N ASP A 10 -3.60 -3.96 -5.33
CA ASP A 10 -3.92 -3.61 -3.95
C ASP A 10 -4.41 -4.84 -3.19
N GLY A 11 -4.35 -4.79 -1.85
CA GLY A 11 -4.70 -5.91 -0.99
C GLY A 11 -6.17 -5.98 -0.65
N ASP A 12 -6.53 -5.28 0.40
CA ASP A 12 -7.81 -5.37 1.10
C ASP A 12 -8.99 -4.91 0.25
N GLY A 13 -9.91 -5.81 -0.06
CA GLY A 13 -11.08 -5.53 -0.90
C GLY A 13 -10.78 -5.54 -2.41
N SER A 14 -9.53 -5.75 -2.82
CA SER A 14 -9.08 -5.81 -4.22
C SER A 14 -8.67 -7.22 -4.64
N SER A 15 -7.49 -7.68 -4.20
CA SER A 15 -6.98 -9.03 -4.49
C SER A 15 -7.34 -10.04 -3.40
N ILE A 16 -7.58 -9.56 -2.19
CA ILE A 16 -8.10 -10.34 -1.06
C ILE A 16 -9.40 -9.70 -0.55
N THR A 17 -10.28 -10.49 0.03
CA THR A 17 -11.50 -9.97 0.65
C THR A 17 -11.18 -9.16 1.90
N HIS A 18 -12.12 -8.35 2.39
CA HIS A 18 -11.97 -7.63 3.67
C HIS A 18 -11.77 -8.56 4.87
N ASP A 19 -12.20 -9.82 4.76
CA ASP A 19 -11.98 -10.86 5.76
C ASP A 19 -10.62 -11.55 5.61
N GLY A 20 -9.77 -11.10 4.69
CA GLY A 20 -8.42 -11.63 4.48
C GLY A 20 -8.36 -12.91 3.64
N ILE A 21 -9.40 -13.26 2.91
CA ILE A 21 -9.46 -14.47 2.07
C ILE A 21 -8.88 -14.16 0.69
N LEU A 22 -7.91 -14.95 0.25
CA LEU A 22 -7.46 -14.98 -1.14
C LEU A 22 -8.41 -15.88 -1.95
N PRO A 23 -9.11 -15.37 -3.00
CA PRO A 23 -9.94 -16.20 -3.86
C PRO A 23 -9.13 -17.34 -4.52
N ASP A 24 -9.66 -18.55 -4.48
CA ASP A 24 -9.00 -19.74 -5.07
C ASP A 24 -8.71 -19.55 -6.55
N SER A 25 -9.61 -18.93 -7.31
CA SER A 25 -9.44 -18.63 -8.72
C SER A 25 -8.23 -17.70 -8.98
N LEU A 26 -8.03 -16.69 -8.13
CA LEU A 26 -6.88 -15.79 -8.27
C LEU A 26 -5.58 -16.51 -7.89
N ARG A 27 -5.59 -17.30 -6.80
CA ARG A 27 -4.46 -18.13 -6.40
C ARG A 27 -4.03 -19.06 -7.53
N ASP A 28 -4.98 -19.79 -8.11
CA ASP A 28 -4.71 -20.78 -9.14
C ASP A 28 -4.19 -20.11 -10.43
N LEU A 29 -4.71 -18.92 -10.76
CA LEU A 29 -4.20 -18.11 -11.87
C LEU A 29 -2.75 -17.66 -11.65
N MET A 30 -2.41 -17.23 -10.43
CA MET A 30 -1.04 -16.85 -10.06
C MET A 30 -0.08 -18.02 -10.22
N LEU A 31 -0.45 -19.20 -9.73
CA LEU A 31 0.34 -20.45 -9.88
C LEU A 31 0.51 -20.88 -11.32
N ALA A 32 -0.52 -20.71 -12.16
CA ALA A 32 -0.48 -21.08 -13.57
C ALA A 32 0.37 -20.11 -14.42
N ASN A 33 0.69 -18.92 -13.93
CA ASN A 33 1.40 -17.88 -14.68
C ASN A 33 2.64 -17.34 -13.94
N PRO A 34 3.63 -18.19 -13.59
CA PRO A 34 4.82 -17.79 -12.85
C PRO A 34 5.75 -16.84 -13.64
N GLN A 35 5.54 -16.70 -14.97
CA GLN A 35 6.28 -15.78 -15.83
C GLN A 35 5.82 -14.32 -15.69
N ILE A 36 4.71 -14.06 -15.04
CA ILE A 36 4.19 -12.73 -14.75
C ILE A 36 4.69 -12.30 -13.38
N HIS A 37 5.11 -11.05 -13.24
CA HIS A 37 5.42 -10.48 -11.94
C HIS A 37 4.14 -10.14 -11.19
N TRP A 38 3.82 -10.92 -10.18
CA TRP A 38 2.70 -10.69 -9.25
C TRP A 38 3.18 -9.81 -8.10
N ILE A 39 2.72 -8.57 -8.09
CA ILE A 39 3.26 -7.51 -7.23
C ILE A 39 2.15 -6.94 -6.35
N MET A 40 2.44 -6.79 -5.06
CA MET A 40 1.54 -6.09 -4.13
C MET A 40 1.83 -4.59 -4.12
N ALA A 41 0.79 -3.76 -4.07
CA ALA A 41 0.86 -2.32 -3.82
C ALA A 41 -0.09 -1.96 -2.66
N THR A 42 0.39 -1.94 -1.44
CA THR A 42 -0.45 -1.86 -0.24
C THR A 42 0.01 -0.80 0.76
N GLY A 43 -0.93 -0.32 1.59
CA GLY A 43 -0.60 0.46 2.77
C GLY A 43 0.06 -0.35 3.90
N ARG A 44 0.04 -1.68 3.83
CA ARG A 44 0.63 -2.55 4.85
C ARG A 44 2.15 -2.53 4.79
N SER A 45 2.79 -2.69 5.97
CA SER A 45 4.21 -3.04 6.07
C SER A 45 4.45 -4.49 5.67
N LEU A 46 5.71 -4.87 5.44
CA LEU A 46 6.07 -6.26 5.14
C LEU A 46 5.63 -7.24 6.24
N ASP A 47 5.78 -6.85 7.50
CA ASP A 47 5.35 -7.68 8.64
C ASP A 47 3.85 -7.97 8.58
N LEU A 48 3.03 -6.96 8.29
CA LEU A 48 1.58 -7.14 8.13
C LEU A 48 1.21 -7.92 6.86
N LEU A 49 1.98 -7.74 5.78
CA LEU A 49 1.76 -8.48 4.53
C LEU A 49 2.05 -9.97 4.70
N ARG A 50 3.05 -10.35 5.51
CA ARG A 50 3.41 -11.74 5.80
C ARG A 50 2.31 -12.56 6.48
N HIS A 51 1.33 -11.90 7.08
CA HIS A 51 0.16 -12.56 7.67
C HIS A 51 -1.00 -12.80 6.68
N LEU A 52 -0.85 -12.35 5.45
CA LEU A 52 -1.88 -12.54 4.42
C LEU A 52 -1.57 -13.77 3.55
N PRO A 53 -2.59 -14.56 3.18
CA PRO A 53 -2.40 -15.79 2.41
C PRO A 53 -1.80 -15.55 1.01
N ILE A 54 -1.90 -14.34 0.48
CA ILE A 54 -1.38 -13.99 -0.84
C ILE A 54 0.15 -13.96 -0.91
N ILE A 55 0.84 -13.81 0.24
CA ILE A 55 2.31 -13.64 0.29
C ILE A 55 3.07 -14.77 -0.42
N ASP A 56 2.58 -16.02 -0.28
CA ASP A 56 3.21 -17.21 -0.83
C ASP A 56 3.11 -17.31 -2.36
N TYR A 57 2.27 -16.48 -2.97
CA TYR A 57 2.00 -16.47 -4.41
C TYR A 57 2.54 -15.23 -5.11
N LEU A 58 3.06 -14.25 -4.37
CA LEU A 58 3.71 -13.08 -4.93
C LEU A 58 5.08 -13.45 -5.52
N SER A 59 5.53 -12.68 -6.50
CA SER A 59 6.85 -12.89 -7.11
C SER A 59 7.97 -12.57 -6.13
N PRO A 60 8.76 -13.54 -5.66
CA PRO A 60 9.71 -13.32 -4.58
C PRO A 60 10.94 -12.50 -5.00
N ASP A 61 11.28 -12.51 -6.30
CA ASP A 61 12.50 -11.88 -6.82
C ASP A 61 12.32 -10.40 -7.18
N VAL A 62 11.08 -9.90 -7.18
CA VAL A 62 10.79 -8.49 -7.45
C VAL A 62 10.29 -7.79 -6.19
N PRO A 63 10.58 -6.48 -6.03
CA PRO A 63 10.07 -5.75 -4.88
C PRO A 63 8.59 -5.44 -5.02
N HIS A 64 7.92 -5.31 -3.88
CA HIS A 64 6.53 -4.92 -3.71
C HIS A 64 6.46 -3.49 -3.20
N ILE A 65 5.39 -2.78 -3.51
CA ILE A 65 5.12 -1.42 -3.07
C ILE A 65 4.42 -1.51 -1.72
N LEU A 66 5.13 -1.20 -0.64
CA LEU A 66 4.66 -1.32 0.73
C LEU A 66 4.56 0.04 1.42
N ASP A 67 3.93 0.08 2.59
CA ASP A 67 3.78 1.29 3.42
C ASP A 67 3.22 2.49 2.63
N GLY A 68 2.22 2.25 1.76
CA GLY A 68 1.58 3.30 0.97
C GLY A 68 2.44 3.87 -0.17
N GLY A 69 3.52 3.18 -0.54
CA GLY A 69 4.50 3.61 -1.53
C GLY A 69 5.85 4.00 -0.93
N SER A 70 5.98 4.02 0.39
CA SER A 70 7.21 4.46 1.04
C SER A 70 8.35 3.44 0.96
N ARG A 71 8.06 2.21 0.54
CA ARG A 71 9.06 1.15 0.41
C ARG A 71 8.88 0.32 -0.86
N LEU A 72 10.03 -0.04 -1.45
CA LEU A 72 10.13 -1.14 -2.42
C LEU A 72 10.92 -2.28 -1.77
N THR A 73 10.22 -3.33 -1.35
CA THR A 73 10.81 -4.40 -0.55
C THR A 73 10.36 -5.76 -1.07
N LYS A 74 11.29 -6.72 -1.19
CA LYS A 74 10.99 -8.11 -1.54
C LYS A 74 10.36 -8.86 -0.36
N THR A 75 9.71 -9.99 -0.64
CA THR A 75 9.09 -10.82 0.41
C THR A 75 10.08 -11.34 1.46
N ASN A 76 11.36 -11.49 1.10
CA ASN A 76 12.44 -11.88 2.02
C ASN A 76 12.93 -10.75 2.95
N GLY A 77 12.49 -9.50 2.72
CA GLY A 77 12.89 -8.33 3.49
C GLY A 77 13.98 -7.48 2.85
N ASP A 78 14.55 -7.90 1.71
CA ASP A 78 15.52 -7.09 0.98
C ASP A 78 14.84 -5.84 0.43
N SER A 79 15.20 -4.66 0.94
CA SER A 79 14.69 -3.40 0.46
C SER A 79 15.52 -2.87 -0.71
N LEU A 80 14.84 -2.48 -1.78
CA LEU A 80 15.44 -1.78 -2.90
C LEU A 80 15.46 -0.26 -2.65
N LEU A 81 14.37 0.28 -2.11
CA LEU A 81 14.20 1.70 -1.81
C LEU A 81 13.37 1.88 -0.53
N ASP A 82 13.84 2.79 0.33
CA ASP A 82 13.10 3.28 1.49
C ASP A 82 13.07 4.82 1.44
N PHE A 83 11.88 5.40 1.48
CA PHE A 83 11.66 6.83 1.46
C PHE A 83 11.34 7.30 2.89
N PHE A 84 12.37 7.72 3.61
CA PHE A 84 12.21 8.23 4.97
C PHE A 84 11.62 9.65 4.97
N ILE A 85 10.71 9.91 5.90
CA ILE A 85 10.17 11.26 6.13
C ILE A 85 11.31 12.12 6.68
N SER A 86 11.56 13.27 6.06
CA SER A 86 12.63 14.15 6.50
C SER A 86 12.35 14.76 7.89
N PRO A 87 13.39 15.13 8.66
CA PRO A 87 13.18 15.82 9.94
C PRO A 87 12.33 17.09 9.85
N ALA A 88 12.47 17.85 8.76
CA ALA A 88 11.68 19.05 8.53
C ALA A 88 10.19 18.75 8.31
N GLU A 89 9.88 17.67 7.60
CA GLU A 89 8.49 17.20 7.40
C GLU A 89 7.90 16.65 8.70
N LEU A 90 8.68 15.90 9.49
CA LEU A 90 8.26 15.44 10.82
C LEU A 90 7.97 16.60 11.76
N GLU A 91 8.83 17.62 11.79
CA GLU A 91 8.59 18.82 12.59
C GLU A 91 7.30 19.55 12.16
N SER A 92 7.09 19.70 10.84
CA SER A 92 5.87 20.30 10.29
C SER A 92 4.63 19.45 10.62
N PHE A 93 4.73 18.12 10.55
CA PHE A 93 3.67 17.19 10.92
C PHE A 93 3.29 17.36 12.39
N PHE A 94 4.25 17.24 13.31
CA PHE A 94 3.97 17.35 14.74
C PHE A 94 3.46 18.73 15.16
N ALA A 95 3.86 19.80 14.46
CA ALA A 95 3.37 21.16 14.72
C ALA A 95 1.90 21.37 14.33
N GLN A 96 1.35 20.53 13.43
CA GLN A 96 -0.03 20.62 12.98
C GLN A 96 -0.98 19.71 13.75
N LEU A 97 -0.48 18.82 14.63
CA LEU A 97 -1.32 17.87 15.33
C LEU A 97 -2.19 18.57 16.39
N ASP A 98 -3.49 18.38 16.30
CA ASP A 98 -4.41 18.56 17.42
C ASP A 98 -4.58 17.21 18.15
N LEU A 99 -3.87 17.05 19.25
CA LEU A 99 -3.86 15.81 20.04
C LEU A 99 -5.23 15.42 20.58
N THR A 100 -6.18 16.38 20.68
CA THR A 100 -7.55 16.08 21.09
C THR A 100 -8.32 15.30 20.04
N GLN A 101 -7.91 15.41 18.77
CA GLN A 101 -8.49 14.72 17.62
C GLN A 101 -7.80 13.41 17.27
N ILE A 102 -6.66 13.11 17.89
CA ILE A 102 -5.87 11.90 17.61
C ILE A 102 -6.31 10.76 18.52
N ASP A 103 -6.67 9.61 17.95
CA ASP A 103 -6.86 8.37 18.69
C ASP A 103 -5.51 7.71 18.96
N PHE A 104 -4.69 7.56 17.90
CA PHE A 104 -3.32 7.07 18.02
C PHE A 104 -2.45 7.53 16.84
N LEU A 105 -1.12 7.48 17.04
CA LEU A 105 -0.09 7.49 16.01
C LEU A 105 0.69 6.19 16.09
N TYR A 106 1.00 5.61 14.94
CA TYR A 106 1.78 4.38 14.87
C TYR A 106 2.75 4.43 13.69
N TYR A 107 3.97 3.98 13.90
CA TYR A 107 4.87 3.65 12.81
C TYR A 107 5.65 2.37 13.08
N TYR A 108 5.93 1.69 11.98
CA TYR A 108 6.78 0.51 11.93
C TYR A 108 8.14 0.94 11.40
N LEU A 109 9.20 0.66 12.13
CA LEU A 109 10.55 0.99 11.71
C LEU A 109 11.24 -0.22 11.07
N ASP A 110 11.19 -1.36 11.77
CA ASP A 110 11.73 -2.65 11.33
C ASP A 110 11.03 -3.81 12.08
N GLU A 111 11.45 -5.05 11.80
CA GLU A 111 10.86 -6.27 12.38
C GLU A 111 10.89 -6.32 13.92
N GLN A 112 11.73 -5.52 14.56
CA GLN A 112 11.91 -5.50 16.01
C GLN A 112 11.34 -4.26 16.68
N ARG A 113 11.12 -3.19 15.91
CA ARG A 113 10.78 -1.88 16.44
C ARG A 113 9.58 -1.28 15.75
N SER A 114 8.53 -1.11 16.50
CA SER A 114 7.39 -0.27 16.16
C SER A 114 6.97 0.57 17.36
N TYR A 115 6.35 1.70 17.12
CA TYR A 115 6.05 2.68 18.14
C TYR A 115 4.60 3.12 18.05
N LEU A 116 3.92 3.13 19.20
CA LEU A 116 2.53 3.52 19.33
C LEU A 116 2.41 4.67 20.34
N TYR A 117 1.87 5.79 19.91
CA TYR A 117 1.42 6.86 20.78
C TYR A 117 -0.09 6.86 20.88
N SER A 118 -0.62 7.00 22.10
CA SER A 118 -2.03 7.31 22.36
C SER A 118 -2.18 7.89 23.75
N GLN A 119 -3.08 8.85 23.92
CA GLN A 119 -3.55 9.30 25.25
C GLN A 119 -4.46 8.28 25.95
N GLN A 120 -4.88 7.22 25.24
CA GLN A 120 -5.75 6.14 25.71
C GLN A 120 -5.14 4.79 25.35
N LEU A 121 -3.90 4.55 25.81
CA LEU A 121 -3.12 3.34 25.45
C LEU A 121 -3.87 2.04 25.74
N GLU A 122 -4.66 1.97 26.80
CA GLU A 122 -5.44 0.81 27.20
C GLU A 122 -6.44 0.33 26.13
N LEU A 123 -6.88 1.23 25.23
CA LEU A 123 -7.78 0.91 24.13
C LEU A 123 -7.05 0.25 22.93
N TRP A 124 -5.76 0.49 22.81
CA TRP A 124 -5.01 0.20 21.58
C TRP A 124 -3.88 -0.80 21.77
N GLN A 125 -3.10 -0.70 22.87
CA GLN A 125 -1.86 -1.48 23.07
C GLN A 125 -2.03 -3.00 22.97
N ASN A 126 -3.23 -3.53 23.27
CA ASN A 126 -3.54 -4.96 23.21
C ASN A 126 -4.18 -5.40 21.87
N ARG A 127 -4.29 -4.49 20.90
CA ARG A 127 -4.76 -4.86 19.56
C ARG A 127 -3.68 -5.68 18.83
N PRO A 128 -4.05 -6.70 18.03
CA PRO A 128 -3.08 -7.55 17.35
C PRO A 128 -1.99 -6.79 16.59
N MET A 129 -2.36 -5.68 15.94
CA MET A 129 -1.45 -4.83 15.18
C MET A 129 -0.40 -4.14 16.06
N PHE A 130 -0.71 -3.87 17.34
CA PHE A 130 0.13 -3.06 18.23
C PHE A 130 0.75 -3.84 19.38
N ILE A 131 0.48 -5.15 19.49
CA ILE A 131 0.88 -5.97 20.64
C ILE A 131 2.40 -5.99 20.92
N ARG A 132 3.21 -5.70 19.88
CA ARG A 132 4.67 -5.63 19.96
C ARG A 132 5.20 -4.20 19.94
N ALA A 133 4.32 -3.20 19.84
CA ALA A 133 4.74 -1.81 19.76
C ALA A 133 5.26 -1.31 21.12
N ILE A 134 6.33 -0.52 21.08
CA ILE A 134 6.78 0.29 22.21
C ILE A 134 5.77 1.41 22.37
N THR A 135 5.14 1.49 23.54
CA THR A 135 4.01 2.37 23.79
C THR A 135 4.43 3.65 24.50
N HIS A 136 3.85 4.78 24.09
CA HIS A 136 4.08 6.10 24.63
C HIS A 136 2.75 6.82 24.85
N ASP A 137 2.59 7.50 26.00
CA ASP A 137 1.49 8.41 26.32
C ASP A 137 1.93 9.89 26.27
N ASP A 138 3.24 10.15 26.17
CA ASP A 138 3.82 11.47 25.95
C ASP A 138 4.21 11.64 24.46
N ILE A 139 3.56 12.60 23.80
CA ILE A 139 3.85 12.94 22.40
C ILE A 139 5.27 13.49 22.24
N THR A 140 5.83 14.13 23.26
CA THR A 140 7.18 14.69 23.20
C THR A 140 8.22 13.59 23.06
N GLU A 141 8.07 12.53 23.83
CA GLU A 141 8.94 11.35 23.76
C GLU A 141 8.80 10.65 22.40
N TYR A 142 7.57 10.37 21.97
CA TYR A 142 7.28 9.77 20.65
C TYR A 142 7.90 10.59 19.50
N ARG A 143 7.74 11.93 19.53
CA ARG A 143 8.34 12.84 18.53
C ARG A 143 9.86 12.77 18.53
N GLN A 144 10.51 12.78 19.69
CA GLN A 144 11.97 12.68 19.79
C GLN A 144 12.48 11.38 19.17
N ILE A 145 11.79 10.27 19.39
CA ILE A 145 12.14 8.98 18.82
C ILE A 145 11.96 9.00 17.30
N ALA A 146 10.86 9.56 16.80
CA ALA A 146 10.62 9.67 15.36
C ALA A 146 11.66 10.56 14.64
N LEU A 147 12.10 11.64 15.28
CA LEU A 147 13.17 12.51 14.75
C LEU A 147 14.54 11.84 14.77
N ALA A 148 14.82 11.03 15.80
CA ALA A 148 16.09 10.29 15.91
C ALA A 148 16.14 9.08 14.96
N ASN A 149 14.99 8.48 14.65
CA ASN A 149 14.82 7.32 13.77
C ASN A 149 13.67 7.59 12.80
N PRO A 150 13.89 8.37 11.75
CA PRO A 150 12.84 8.76 10.83
C PRO A 150 12.10 7.54 10.25
N PRO A 151 10.76 7.47 10.37
CA PRO A 151 9.98 6.42 9.74
C PRO A 151 9.80 6.68 8.24
N THR A 152 9.42 5.65 7.50
CA THR A 152 8.98 5.78 6.11
C THR A 152 7.51 6.21 6.02
N LYS A 153 6.72 5.87 7.06
CA LYS A 153 5.30 6.21 7.16
C LYS A 153 4.89 6.35 8.62
N ILE A 154 4.01 7.32 8.92
CA ILE A 154 3.24 7.37 10.17
C ILE A 154 1.78 7.07 9.84
N PHE A 155 1.23 6.03 10.46
CA PHE A 155 -0.19 5.70 10.41
C PHE A 155 -0.89 6.38 11.58
N MET A 156 -1.93 7.14 11.28
CA MET A 156 -2.69 7.91 12.26
C MET A 156 -4.17 7.54 12.17
N ARG A 157 -4.81 7.41 13.33
CA ARG A 157 -6.28 7.38 13.42
C ARG A 157 -6.78 8.63 14.10
N VAL A 158 -7.79 9.23 13.49
CA VAL A 158 -8.41 10.48 13.96
C VAL A 158 -9.88 10.26 14.30
N LYS A 159 -10.39 11.09 15.23
CA LYS A 159 -11.81 11.05 15.64
C LYS A 159 -12.73 11.65 14.61
N GLU A 160 -12.28 12.75 13.98
CA GLU A 160 -13.00 13.49 12.97
C GLU A 160 -12.08 13.82 11.81
N HIS A 161 -12.62 14.46 10.78
CA HIS A 161 -11.84 14.86 9.61
C HIS A 161 -10.67 15.76 10.01
N PHE A 162 -9.49 15.46 9.48
CA PHE A 162 -8.25 16.15 9.77
C PHE A 162 -7.46 16.34 8.48
N GLU A 163 -6.91 17.54 8.28
CA GLU A 163 -6.11 17.88 7.10
C GLU A 163 -4.71 18.36 7.50
N LEU A 164 -3.70 17.81 6.85
CA LEU A 164 -2.31 18.24 6.94
C LEU A 164 -1.99 19.17 5.78
N GLN A 165 -1.42 20.34 6.07
CA GLN A 165 -1.09 21.34 5.06
C GLN A 165 0.35 21.15 4.57
N ASN A 166 0.55 21.18 3.24
CA ASN A 166 1.87 21.07 2.60
C ASN A 166 2.64 19.77 2.94
N LEU A 167 1.92 18.70 3.24
CA LEU A 167 2.47 17.38 3.53
C LEU A 167 1.80 16.34 2.63
N THR A 168 2.50 15.23 2.34
CA THR A 168 1.92 14.10 1.61
C THR A 168 1.21 13.18 2.58
N TRP A 169 -0.07 13.01 2.40
CA TRP A 169 -0.90 12.14 3.23
C TRP A 169 -2.04 11.52 2.41
N HIS A 170 -2.49 10.37 2.86
CA HIS A 170 -3.56 9.61 2.24
C HIS A 170 -4.63 9.34 3.27
N ASN A 171 -5.85 9.75 2.99
CA ASN A 171 -7.00 9.58 3.87
C ASN A 171 -7.84 8.39 3.42
N ASN A 172 -8.12 7.49 4.35
CA ASN A 172 -9.13 6.47 4.24
C ASN A 172 -10.06 6.62 5.45
N GLU A 173 -11.10 7.44 5.30
CA GLU A 173 -12.06 7.83 6.35
C GLU A 173 -11.37 8.45 7.57
N LYS A 174 -11.22 7.67 8.67
CA LYS A 174 -10.57 8.09 9.91
C LYS A 174 -9.11 7.67 10.00
N ASN A 175 -8.62 6.95 9.01
CA ASN A 175 -7.24 6.47 8.95
C ASN A 175 -6.45 7.33 7.98
N ILE A 176 -5.31 7.82 8.41
CA ILE A 176 -4.43 8.68 7.63
C ILE A 176 -3.03 8.08 7.61
N ASP A 177 -2.49 7.92 6.42
CA ASP A 177 -1.08 7.59 6.20
C ASP A 177 -0.33 8.88 5.84
N PHE A 178 0.64 9.27 6.63
CA PHE A 178 1.59 10.34 6.34
C PHE A 178 2.90 9.75 5.83
N THR A 179 3.36 10.21 4.67
CA THR A 179 4.58 9.73 3.98
C THR A 179 5.49 10.91 3.62
N ALA A 180 6.71 10.64 3.17
CA ALA A 180 7.60 11.66 2.65
C ALA A 180 7.00 12.40 1.44
N HIS A 181 7.38 13.64 1.21
CA HIS A 181 6.81 14.51 0.18
C HIS A 181 6.85 13.86 -1.21
N GLY A 182 5.70 13.83 -1.87
CA GLY A 182 5.52 13.25 -3.20
C GLY A 182 5.59 11.72 -3.26
N VAL A 183 5.76 11.04 -2.13
CA VAL A 183 5.84 9.57 -2.05
C VAL A 183 4.44 8.98 -1.87
N ASN A 184 4.04 8.15 -2.83
CA ASN A 184 2.74 7.46 -2.85
C ASN A 184 2.83 6.21 -3.75
N LYS A 185 1.77 5.40 -3.81
CA LYS A 185 1.73 4.19 -4.65
C LYS A 185 2.06 4.48 -6.12
N GLY A 186 1.65 5.63 -6.67
CA GLY A 186 1.89 6.01 -8.08
C GLY A 186 3.34 6.33 -8.35
N SER A 187 3.93 7.27 -7.60
CA SER A 187 5.33 7.66 -7.79
C SER A 187 6.31 6.49 -7.61
N THR A 188 5.97 5.56 -6.70
CA THR A 188 6.78 4.38 -6.43
C THR A 188 6.55 3.27 -7.45
N CYS A 189 5.31 3.14 -7.97
CA CYS A 189 5.02 2.23 -9.07
C CYS A 189 5.81 2.59 -10.33
N LEU A 190 5.90 3.88 -10.66
CA LEU A 190 6.71 4.34 -11.79
C LEU A 190 8.17 3.88 -11.64
N ARG A 191 8.79 4.12 -10.48
CA ARG A 191 10.17 3.69 -10.19
C ARG A 191 10.33 2.16 -10.24
N LEU A 192 9.33 1.41 -9.78
CA LEU A 192 9.33 -0.04 -9.86
C LEU A 192 9.33 -0.53 -11.31
N LEU A 193 8.44 0.01 -12.14
CA LEU A 193 8.35 -0.35 -13.55
C LEU A 193 9.63 0.01 -14.32
N GLU A 194 10.22 1.18 -14.06
CA GLU A 194 11.53 1.57 -14.59
C GLU A 194 12.63 0.57 -14.21
N THR A 195 12.70 0.20 -12.92
CA THR A 195 13.68 -0.77 -12.42
C THR A 195 13.55 -2.13 -13.08
N LEU A 196 12.31 -2.59 -13.30
CA LEU A 196 12.02 -3.86 -13.96
C LEU A 196 12.06 -3.78 -15.49
N GLN A 197 12.30 -2.61 -16.05
CA GLN A 197 12.24 -2.34 -17.51
C GLN A 197 10.90 -2.79 -18.12
N ILE A 198 9.82 -2.51 -17.41
CA ILE A 198 8.44 -2.78 -17.81
C ILE A 198 7.78 -1.47 -18.18
N LYS A 199 7.21 -1.40 -19.37
CA LYS A 199 6.44 -0.23 -19.80
C LYS A 199 5.04 -0.26 -19.19
N PRO A 200 4.38 0.90 -18.95
CA PRO A 200 3.02 0.94 -18.39
C PRO A 200 2.01 0.07 -19.15
N GLU A 201 2.06 0.04 -20.47
CA GLU A 201 1.17 -0.82 -21.31
C GLU A 201 1.44 -2.34 -21.19
N GLN A 202 2.47 -2.72 -20.43
CA GLN A 202 2.81 -4.11 -20.10
C GLN A 202 2.39 -4.49 -18.68
N ALA A 203 1.70 -3.60 -17.99
CA ALA A 203 1.26 -3.81 -16.60
C ALA A 203 -0.26 -3.65 -16.47
N ALA A 204 -0.83 -4.38 -15.50
CA ALA A 204 -2.20 -4.17 -15.02
C ALA A 204 -2.19 -3.80 -13.54
N PHE A 205 -3.19 -3.03 -13.11
CA PHE A 205 -3.37 -2.63 -11.72
C PHE A 205 -4.79 -2.92 -11.24
N VAL A 206 -4.90 -3.69 -10.16
CA VAL A 206 -6.17 -4.01 -9.47
C VAL A 206 -6.29 -3.13 -8.24
N PHE A 207 -7.41 -2.42 -8.11
CA PHE A 207 -7.61 -1.41 -7.05
C PHE A 207 -9.07 -1.26 -6.62
N ASN A 208 -9.30 -0.67 -5.44
CA ASN A 208 -10.65 -0.37 -4.96
C ASN A 208 -10.77 0.95 -4.18
N ASP A 209 -9.68 1.53 -3.66
CA ASP A 209 -9.75 2.56 -2.63
C ASP A 209 -9.06 3.88 -3.06
N ARG A 210 -9.32 4.94 -2.28
CA ARG A 210 -8.77 6.29 -2.53
C ARG A 210 -7.26 6.37 -2.43
N ASN A 211 -6.63 5.52 -1.62
CA ASN A 211 -5.17 5.45 -1.51
C ASN A 211 -4.49 4.92 -2.79
N ASP A 212 -5.27 4.36 -3.73
CA ASP A 212 -4.81 3.89 -5.05
C ASP A 212 -4.83 4.98 -6.12
N LEU A 213 -5.60 6.06 -5.88
CA LEU A 213 -5.78 7.13 -6.87
C LEU A 213 -4.47 7.76 -7.36
N PRO A 214 -3.44 7.94 -6.52
CA PRO A 214 -2.16 8.43 -7.01
C PRO A 214 -1.52 7.55 -8.09
N LEU A 215 -1.80 6.24 -8.11
CA LEU A 215 -1.35 5.34 -9.18
C LEU A 215 -2.28 5.42 -10.40
N VAL A 216 -3.58 5.35 -10.18
CA VAL A 216 -4.60 5.35 -11.26
C VAL A 216 -4.58 6.65 -12.05
N LEU A 217 -4.34 7.78 -11.39
CA LEU A 217 -4.36 9.11 -11.99
C LEU A 217 -2.97 9.63 -12.37
N HIS A 218 -1.90 8.83 -12.21
CA HIS A 218 -0.55 9.25 -12.54
C HIS A 218 -0.37 9.41 -14.06
N PRO A 219 0.03 10.58 -14.58
CA PRO A 219 0.08 10.82 -16.02
C PRO A 219 0.98 9.84 -16.79
N GLU A 220 2.14 9.48 -16.21
CA GLU A 220 3.09 8.55 -16.81
C GLU A 220 2.65 7.08 -16.74
N LEU A 221 1.66 6.76 -15.91
CA LEU A 221 1.06 5.44 -15.78
C LEU A 221 -0.28 5.30 -16.52
N ALA A 222 -0.70 6.30 -17.28
CA ALA A 222 -2.01 6.34 -17.95
C ALA A 222 -2.26 5.17 -18.93
N GLN A 223 -1.23 4.43 -19.33
CA GLN A 223 -1.36 3.26 -20.21
C GLN A 223 -1.44 1.93 -19.43
N ILE A 224 -1.39 1.95 -18.10
CA ILE A 224 -1.64 0.75 -17.30
C ILE A 224 -3.10 0.32 -17.49
N THR A 225 -3.32 -0.97 -17.73
CA THR A 225 -4.66 -1.55 -17.70
C THR A 225 -5.18 -1.55 -16.28
N THR A 226 -6.28 -0.85 -16.02
CA THR A 226 -6.83 -0.72 -14.66
C THR A 226 -8.06 -1.60 -14.47
N ILE A 227 -8.14 -2.28 -13.31
CA ILE A 227 -9.26 -3.14 -12.91
C ILE A 227 -9.77 -2.63 -11.58
N LYS A 228 -10.94 -1.99 -11.60
CA LYS A 228 -11.60 -1.49 -10.39
C LYS A 228 -12.46 -2.59 -9.78
N VAL A 229 -12.35 -2.78 -8.46
CA VAL A 229 -13.15 -3.72 -7.70
C VAL A 229 -14.17 -2.97 -6.84
N GLY A 230 -15.44 -3.33 -6.95
CA GLY A 230 -16.53 -2.70 -6.21
C GLY A 230 -16.89 -1.29 -6.66
N ASP A 231 -17.82 -0.65 -5.97
CA ASP A 231 -18.44 0.61 -6.36
C ASP A 231 -17.99 1.83 -5.53
N TYR A 232 -16.95 1.66 -4.68
CA TYR A 232 -16.53 2.70 -3.73
C TYR A 232 -16.07 4.00 -4.40
N LEU A 233 -15.51 3.92 -5.61
CA LEU A 233 -15.05 5.09 -6.41
C LEU A 233 -15.88 5.23 -7.69
N PRO A 234 -17.15 5.66 -7.60
CA PRO A 234 -18.01 5.73 -8.77
C PRO A 234 -17.56 6.76 -9.81
N GLU A 235 -16.81 7.80 -9.39
CA GLU A 235 -16.26 8.85 -10.25
C GLU A 235 -15.06 8.40 -11.07
N ILE A 236 -14.45 7.24 -10.76
CA ILE A 236 -13.24 6.75 -11.41
C ILE A 236 -13.60 5.75 -12.50
N ASN A 237 -13.24 6.08 -13.73
CA ASN A 237 -13.33 5.16 -14.85
C ASN A 237 -12.07 4.28 -14.89
N ALA A 238 -12.27 2.96 -14.89
CA ALA A 238 -11.22 1.97 -15.09
C ALA A 238 -11.41 1.25 -16.43
N THR A 239 -10.37 0.61 -16.93
CA THR A 239 -10.44 -0.23 -18.15
C THR A 239 -11.43 -1.38 -17.98
N HIS A 240 -11.44 -1.96 -16.78
CA HIS A 240 -12.37 -3.01 -16.38
C HIS A 240 -12.95 -2.70 -15.00
N HIS A 241 -14.16 -3.21 -14.76
CA HIS A 241 -14.85 -3.11 -13.48
C HIS A 241 -15.41 -4.49 -13.10
N VAL A 242 -15.17 -4.91 -11.88
CA VAL A 242 -15.67 -6.15 -11.29
C VAL A 242 -16.34 -5.86 -9.94
N ALA A 243 -17.30 -6.71 -9.56
CA ALA A 243 -18.07 -6.47 -8.34
C ALA A 243 -17.28 -6.81 -7.07
N THR A 244 -16.47 -7.86 -7.12
CA THR A 244 -15.79 -8.41 -5.93
C THR A 244 -14.39 -8.93 -6.26
N PRO A 245 -13.53 -9.19 -5.26
CA PRO A 245 -12.24 -9.84 -5.46
C PRO A 245 -12.32 -11.22 -6.13
N TYR A 246 -13.45 -11.91 -6.01
CA TYR A 246 -13.67 -13.23 -6.64
C TYR A 246 -13.75 -13.16 -8.16
N ASP A 247 -14.09 -11.99 -8.72
CA ASP A 247 -14.27 -11.79 -10.16
C ASP A 247 -12.99 -11.32 -10.85
N VAL A 248 -11.95 -10.96 -10.08
CA VAL A 248 -10.68 -10.40 -10.60
C VAL A 248 -9.96 -11.39 -11.51
N ALA A 249 -9.92 -12.65 -11.11
CA ALA A 249 -9.20 -13.68 -11.85
C ALA A 249 -9.72 -13.85 -13.29
N GLU A 250 -11.04 -13.78 -13.52
CA GLU A 250 -11.64 -13.92 -14.86
C GLU A 250 -11.17 -12.80 -15.81
N VAL A 251 -11.07 -11.56 -15.31
CA VAL A 251 -10.59 -10.45 -16.13
C VAL A 251 -9.10 -10.61 -16.43
N LEU A 252 -8.31 -10.96 -15.42
CA LEU A 252 -6.86 -11.15 -15.59
C LEU A 252 -6.55 -12.30 -16.53
N GLU A 253 -7.30 -13.41 -16.47
CA GLU A 253 -7.15 -14.56 -17.38
C GLU A 253 -7.36 -14.15 -18.85
N LYS A 254 -8.40 -13.36 -19.13
CA LYS A 254 -8.66 -12.81 -20.47
C LYS A 254 -7.51 -11.92 -20.94
N LEU A 255 -7.01 -11.02 -20.10
CA LEU A 255 -5.88 -10.16 -20.40
C LEU A 255 -4.60 -10.96 -20.70
N ILE A 256 -4.35 -12.03 -19.95
CA ILE A 256 -3.20 -12.92 -20.18
C ILE A 256 -3.38 -13.69 -21.50
N ALA A 257 -4.58 -14.21 -21.78
CA ALA A 257 -4.88 -15.00 -22.96
C ALA A 257 -4.85 -14.20 -24.28
N GLU A 258 -5.40 -12.98 -24.29
CA GLU A 258 -5.39 -12.10 -25.47
C GLU A 258 -3.98 -11.85 -26.02
N ILE A 259 -2.99 -11.89 -25.13
CA ILE A 259 -1.59 -11.66 -25.44
C ILE A 259 -0.88 -12.90 -25.98
N GLN A 260 -1.36 -14.11 -25.61
CA GLN A 260 -0.79 -15.37 -26.10
C GLN A 260 -1.23 -15.73 -27.54
N GLN A 261 -2.35 -15.15 -28.01
CA GLN A 261 -2.88 -15.42 -29.38
C GLN A 261 -2.22 -14.58 -30.47
N VAL A 262 -1.35 -13.63 -30.14
CA VAL A 262 -0.68 -12.71 -31.09
C VAL A 262 0.78 -13.15 -31.38
N ASN A 263 1.21 -14.28 -30.85
CA ASN A 263 2.48 -14.96 -31.18
C ASN A 263 2.20 -16.24 -31.97
#